data_05a42670fc3da42830562db8255f1a6d
#
_entry.id   05a42670fc3da42830562db8255f1a6d
#
_cell.length_a   1.000
_cell.length_b   1.000
_cell.length_c   1.000
_cell.angle_alpha   90.00
_cell.angle_beta   90.00
_cell.angle_gamma   90.00
#
_symmetry.space_group_name_H-M   'P 1'
#
loop_
_entity.id
_entity.type
_entity.pdbx_description
1 polymer ?
#
loop_
_entity_poly.entity_id
_entity_poly.type
_entity_poly.pdbx_seq_one_letter_code
_entity_poly.pdbx_strand_id
1 'polypeptide(L)'
;MATNGALTDPVPLAQTIFDWHNLVTVLIVIIGITVANTLMHPKQGILTIDPALLKDDEHVANVVSSPTKTPAQRLEQSKLLSWLVALMIVAYLVIHLAVRGAGLDLGGVIMIFLALGLLLHSTPVDYVRAFGKATAGAAGIILQFPFYAGIMGIITGIGVSGISLGGVMADACIRISNPITYPLLTFLCAAVLNMFVPSGGGHWAVQAPIMFTAGANLGVDPGLTGMAISWGDAWTNLIQPFWALPALAIARLDAKDIMGYCLIDLLVTGVFICAGLLIWAM
;
A
#
# COMPACT_ATOMS: atom_id res chain seq x y z
N MET A 1 8.96 -12.14 15.00
CA MET A 1 9.41 -10.93 15.72
C MET A 1 8.44 -9.77 15.61
N ALA A 2 7.67 -9.65 14.54
CA ALA A 2 6.65 -8.59 14.38
C ALA A 2 5.48 -8.65 15.39
N THR A 3 5.34 -9.72 16.15
CA THR A 3 4.30 -9.92 17.16
C THR A 3 4.84 -9.97 18.59
N ASN A 4 6.11 -9.57 18.83
CA ASN A 4 6.80 -9.66 20.13
C ASN A 4 6.69 -11.04 20.82
N GLY A 5 6.69 -12.11 20.03
CA GLY A 5 6.61 -13.48 20.53
C GLY A 5 5.17 -13.98 20.80
N ALA A 6 4.13 -13.20 20.46
CA ALA A 6 2.75 -13.66 20.55
C ALA A 6 2.45 -14.83 19.59
N LEU A 7 3.22 -14.94 18.51
CA LEU A 7 3.22 -16.08 17.59
C LEU A 7 4.61 -16.70 17.55
N THR A 8 4.70 -18.01 17.72
CA THR A 8 5.95 -18.79 17.60
C THR A 8 6.27 -19.09 16.14
N ASP A 9 5.25 -19.35 15.34
CA ASP A 9 5.36 -19.73 13.94
C ASP A 9 4.66 -18.74 13.01
N PRO A 10 5.14 -18.58 11.77
CA PRO A 10 4.44 -17.77 10.77
C PRO A 10 3.08 -18.37 10.43
N VAL A 11 2.04 -17.54 10.39
CA VAL A 11 0.72 -17.96 9.92
C VAL A 11 0.78 -18.22 8.41
N PRO A 12 0.40 -19.41 7.92
CA PRO A 12 0.43 -19.73 6.50
C PRO A 12 -0.48 -18.80 5.68
N LEU A 13 -0.08 -18.48 4.45
CA LEU A 13 -0.89 -17.66 3.54
C LEU A 13 -2.25 -18.28 3.23
N ALA A 14 -2.35 -19.62 3.29
CA ALA A 14 -3.62 -20.34 3.14
C ALA A 14 -4.63 -20.07 4.27
N GLN A 15 -4.16 -19.64 5.43
CA GLN A 15 -4.99 -19.27 6.59
C GLN A 15 -5.22 -17.76 6.71
N THR A 16 -4.75 -16.97 5.76
CA THR A 16 -4.86 -15.51 5.73
C THR A 16 -5.41 -15.04 4.38
N ILE A 17 -4.53 -14.60 3.49
CA ILE A 17 -4.91 -14.02 2.19
C ILE A 17 -5.69 -15.01 1.32
N PHE A 18 -5.30 -16.28 1.33
CA PHE A 18 -5.93 -17.35 0.54
C PHE A 18 -6.95 -18.18 1.33
N ASP A 19 -7.32 -17.77 2.53
CA ASP A 19 -8.46 -18.37 3.22
C ASP A 19 -9.76 -18.09 2.46
N TRP A 20 -10.64 -19.08 2.40
CA TRP A 20 -11.84 -18.99 1.58
C TRP A 20 -12.80 -17.88 2.04
N HIS A 21 -12.89 -17.60 3.36
CA HIS A 21 -13.71 -16.50 3.89
C HIS A 21 -13.16 -15.15 3.41
N ASN A 22 -11.82 -15.01 3.42
CA ASN A 22 -11.18 -13.81 2.90
C ASN A 22 -11.41 -13.66 1.38
N LEU A 23 -11.25 -14.73 0.62
CA LEU A 23 -11.47 -14.68 -0.84
C LEU A 23 -12.90 -14.31 -1.19
N VAL A 24 -13.89 -14.85 -0.48
CA VAL A 24 -15.30 -14.49 -0.65
C VAL A 24 -15.54 -13.03 -0.27
N THR A 25 -14.98 -12.57 0.85
CA THR A 25 -15.07 -11.17 1.26
C THR A 25 -14.48 -10.23 0.21
N VAL A 26 -13.29 -10.54 -0.31
CA VAL A 26 -12.64 -9.79 -1.41
C VAL A 26 -13.53 -9.72 -2.64
N LEU A 27 -14.10 -10.87 -3.05
CA LEU A 27 -14.99 -10.93 -4.21
C LEU A 27 -16.22 -10.04 -4.03
N ILE A 28 -16.87 -10.13 -2.87
CA ILE A 28 -18.05 -9.31 -2.55
C ILE A 28 -17.70 -7.83 -2.52
N VAL A 29 -16.55 -7.45 -1.95
CA VAL A 29 -16.05 -6.08 -1.93
C VAL A 29 -15.80 -5.56 -3.36
N ILE A 30 -15.17 -6.35 -4.23
CA ILE A 30 -14.93 -5.98 -5.64
C ILE A 30 -16.26 -5.75 -6.37
N ILE A 31 -17.23 -6.65 -6.20
CA ILE A 31 -18.56 -6.50 -6.79
C ILE A 31 -19.24 -5.26 -6.23
N GLY A 32 -19.20 -5.06 -4.92
CA GLY A 32 -19.82 -3.92 -4.24
C GLY A 32 -19.27 -2.58 -4.73
N ILE A 33 -17.94 -2.43 -4.81
CA ILE A 33 -17.29 -1.22 -5.35
C ILE A 33 -17.67 -1.01 -6.82
N THR A 34 -17.66 -2.07 -7.63
CA THR A 34 -18.02 -1.98 -9.05
C THR A 34 -19.45 -1.49 -9.24
N VAL A 35 -20.38 -2.06 -8.48
CA VAL A 35 -21.79 -1.65 -8.52
C VAL A 35 -21.96 -0.21 -8.02
N ALA A 36 -21.35 0.14 -6.88
CA ALA A 36 -21.42 1.48 -6.30
C ALA A 36 -20.92 2.54 -7.29
N ASN A 37 -19.73 2.34 -7.86
CA ASN A 37 -19.14 3.27 -8.83
C ASN A 37 -19.92 3.33 -10.13
N THR A 38 -20.52 2.23 -10.58
CA THR A 38 -21.40 2.24 -11.76
C THR A 38 -22.67 3.08 -11.50
N LEU A 39 -23.25 2.95 -10.31
CA LEU A 39 -24.44 3.73 -9.92
C LEU A 39 -24.15 5.22 -9.70
N MET A 40 -22.95 5.54 -9.19
CA MET A 40 -22.48 6.90 -8.96
C MET A 40 -22.04 7.62 -10.24
N HIS A 41 -21.84 6.88 -11.35
CA HIS A 41 -21.33 7.47 -12.58
C HIS A 41 -22.27 8.58 -13.07
N PRO A 42 -21.76 9.82 -13.27
CA PRO A 42 -22.56 10.94 -13.68
C PRO A 42 -23.14 10.71 -15.09
N LYS A 43 -24.47 10.92 -15.23
CA LYS A 43 -25.15 10.78 -16.53
C LYS A 43 -25.03 12.03 -17.40
N GLN A 44 -24.68 13.17 -16.80
CA GLN A 44 -24.53 14.46 -17.46
C GLN A 44 -23.33 15.20 -16.89
N GLY A 45 -22.72 16.07 -17.69
CA GLY A 45 -21.60 16.88 -17.23
C GLY A 45 -20.28 16.08 -17.03
N ILE A 46 -20.10 15.01 -17.79
CA ILE A 46 -18.87 14.19 -17.72
C ILE A 46 -17.70 15.06 -18.19
N LEU A 47 -16.77 15.32 -17.28
CA LEU A 47 -15.50 15.95 -17.60
C LEU A 47 -14.58 14.88 -18.20
N THR A 48 -14.31 15.00 -19.48
CA THR A 48 -13.30 14.18 -20.14
C THR A 48 -11.95 14.88 -20.05
N ILE A 49 -10.88 14.09 -19.89
CA ILE A 49 -9.51 14.62 -19.97
C ILE A 49 -9.32 15.26 -21.35
N ASP A 50 -8.80 16.50 -21.39
CA ASP A 50 -8.40 17.14 -22.63
C ASP A 50 -7.35 16.25 -23.34
N PRO A 51 -7.63 15.79 -24.59
CA PRO A 51 -6.66 15.00 -25.34
C PRO A 51 -5.30 15.67 -25.51
N ALA A 52 -5.22 16.99 -25.43
CA ALA A 52 -3.95 17.73 -25.47
C ALA A 52 -3.10 17.46 -24.22
N LEU A 53 -3.72 17.14 -23.07
CA LEU A 53 -3.03 16.81 -21.83
C LEU A 53 -2.49 15.37 -21.83
N LEU A 54 -3.01 14.50 -22.70
CA LEU A 54 -2.54 13.12 -22.87
C LEU A 54 -1.37 13.02 -23.86
N LYS A 55 -1.16 14.06 -24.66
CA LYS A 55 0.04 14.13 -25.49
C LYS A 55 1.20 14.35 -24.54
N ASP A 56 2.05 13.35 -24.44
CA ASP A 56 3.34 13.50 -23.77
C ASP A 56 4.00 14.79 -24.27
N ASP A 57 4.55 15.57 -23.36
CA ASP A 57 5.40 16.70 -23.69
C ASP A 57 6.67 16.16 -24.40
N GLU A 58 6.52 15.72 -25.64
CA GLU A 58 7.66 15.38 -26.52
C GLU A 58 8.59 16.58 -26.72
N HIS A 59 8.18 17.75 -26.23
CA HIS A 59 8.88 19.01 -26.43
C HIS A 59 9.89 19.41 -25.34
N VAL A 60 10.18 18.57 -24.35
CA VAL A 60 11.25 18.87 -23.41
C VAL A 60 12.45 17.99 -23.68
N ALA A 61 13.15 18.27 -24.71
CA ALA A 61 14.61 18.22 -24.82
C ALA A 61 15.08 18.26 -26.27
N ASN A 62 14.98 19.40 -26.88
CA ASN A 62 16.08 19.79 -27.73
C ASN A 62 17.29 20.09 -26.83
N VAL A 63 17.88 19.06 -26.25
CA VAL A 63 19.29 19.12 -25.87
C VAL A 63 20.00 19.45 -27.18
N VAL A 64 20.53 20.65 -27.28
CA VAL A 64 21.41 21.07 -28.35
C VAL A 64 22.37 19.91 -28.57
N SER A 65 22.15 19.16 -29.63
CA SER A 65 23.01 18.04 -30.01
C SER A 65 24.30 18.64 -30.46
N SER A 66 25.24 18.77 -29.55
CA SER A 66 26.62 19.11 -29.92
C SER A 66 27.08 18.09 -30.96
N PRO A 67 27.65 18.52 -32.09
CA PRO A 67 28.03 17.62 -33.17
C PRO A 67 29.07 16.56 -32.75
N THR A 68 29.74 16.74 -31.62
CA THR A 68 30.69 15.78 -31.05
C THR A 68 30.24 15.35 -29.64
N LYS A 69 29.78 14.09 -29.53
CA LYS A 69 29.44 13.51 -28.24
C LYS A 69 30.70 13.26 -27.42
N THR A 70 30.71 13.76 -26.18
CA THR A 70 31.77 13.42 -25.22
C THR A 70 31.72 11.94 -24.84
N PRO A 71 32.81 11.33 -24.32
CA PRO A 71 32.79 9.94 -23.84
C PRO A 71 31.68 9.69 -22.80
N ALA A 72 31.42 10.63 -21.88
CA ALA A 72 30.32 10.54 -20.89
C ALA A 72 28.96 10.46 -21.57
N GLN A 73 28.68 11.35 -22.55
CA GLN A 73 27.42 11.34 -23.29
C GLN A 73 27.20 10.04 -24.09
N ARG A 74 28.29 9.42 -24.60
CA ARG A 74 28.19 8.10 -25.24
C ARG A 74 27.77 6.99 -24.28
N LEU A 75 28.28 7.01 -23.03
CA LEU A 75 27.89 6.08 -22.00
C LEU A 75 26.42 6.28 -21.54
N GLU A 76 26.03 7.54 -21.31
CA GLU A 76 24.67 7.89 -20.91
C GLU A 76 23.62 7.51 -21.96
N GLN A 77 23.97 7.51 -23.23
CA GLN A 77 23.13 7.11 -24.37
C GLN A 77 23.35 5.66 -24.79
N SER A 78 24.12 4.88 -24.04
CA SER A 78 24.43 3.50 -24.39
C SER A 78 23.30 2.55 -23.98
N LYS A 79 22.63 1.96 -24.96
CA LYS A 79 21.68 0.86 -24.71
C LYS A 79 22.35 -0.34 -24.03
N LEU A 80 23.61 -0.60 -24.38
CA LEU A 80 24.38 -1.71 -23.81
C LEU A 80 24.53 -1.58 -22.30
N LEU A 81 24.72 -0.35 -21.80
CA LEU A 81 24.86 -0.12 -20.35
C LEU A 81 23.55 -0.42 -19.61
N SER A 82 22.39 0.04 -20.14
CA SER A 82 21.09 -0.29 -19.56
C SER A 82 20.84 -1.80 -19.54
N TRP A 83 21.14 -2.48 -20.65
CA TRP A 83 20.97 -3.94 -20.75
C TRP A 83 21.89 -4.70 -19.79
N LEU A 84 23.15 -4.26 -19.65
CA LEU A 84 24.09 -4.89 -18.75
C LEU A 84 23.64 -4.78 -17.29
N VAL A 85 23.23 -3.57 -16.85
CA VAL A 85 22.73 -3.35 -15.49
C VAL A 85 21.44 -4.14 -15.26
N ALA A 86 20.50 -4.10 -16.19
CA ALA A 86 19.26 -4.87 -16.08
C ALA A 86 19.52 -6.38 -16.00
N LEU A 87 20.47 -6.91 -16.81
CA LEU A 87 20.85 -8.32 -16.76
C LEU A 87 21.48 -8.71 -15.42
N MET A 88 22.33 -7.84 -14.84
CA MET A 88 22.89 -8.06 -13.51
C MET A 88 21.80 -8.15 -12.44
N ILE A 89 20.78 -7.26 -12.51
CA ILE A 89 19.65 -7.28 -11.59
C ILE A 89 18.83 -8.56 -11.77
N VAL A 90 18.55 -8.95 -13.00
CA VAL A 90 17.81 -10.20 -13.30
C VAL A 90 18.58 -11.42 -12.79
N ALA A 91 19.89 -11.47 -13.04
CA ALA A 91 20.74 -12.56 -12.53
C ALA A 91 20.70 -12.63 -10.99
N TYR A 92 20.78 -11.47 -10.32
CA TYR A 92 20.63 -11.42 -8.85
C TYR A 92 19.27 -11.96 -8.41
N LEU A 93 18.18 -11.54 -9.04
CA LEU A 93 16.82 -12.00 -8.70
C LEU A 93 16.65 -13.49 -8.92
N VAL A 94 17.19 -14.05 -10.01
CA VAL A 94 17.16 -15.49 -10.28
C VAL A 94 17.91 -16.25 -9.19
N ILE A 95 19.11 -15.81 -8.83
CA ILE A 95 19.89 -16.43 -7.75
C ILE A 95 19.14 -16.31 -6.41
N HIS A 96 18.59 -15.15 -6.10
CA HIS A 96 17.89 -14.89 -4.84
C HIS A 96 16.63 -15.75 -4.69
N LEU A 97 15.80 -15.79 -5.71
CA LEU A 97 14.51 -16.47 -5.68
C LEU A 97 14.64 -17.97 -5.96
N ALA A 98 15.32 -18.36 -7.06
CA ALA A 98 15.35 -19.74 -7.53
C ALA A 98 16.46 -20.59 -6.87
N VAL A 99 17.65 -20.02 -6.64
CA VAL A 99 18.79 -20.79 -6.09
C VAL A 99 18.77 -20.76 -4.55
N ARG A 100 18.51 -19.61 -3.94
CA ARG A 100 18.47 -19.47 -2.48
C ARG A 100 17.12 -19.78 -1.87
N GLY A 101 16.07 -19.94 -2.70
CA GLY A 101 14.70 -20.18 -2.24
C GLY A 101 14.12 -19.04 -1.38
N ALA A 102 14.68 -17.83 -1.49
CA ALA A 102 14.18 -16.68 -0.77
C ALA A 102 12.82 -16.25 -1.32
N GLY A 103 11.90 -15.85 -0.46
CA GLY A 103 10.62 -15.29 -0.88
C GLY A 103 10.79 -13.94 -1.58
N LEU A 104 9.81 -13.56 -2.39
CA LEU A 104 9.75 -12.23 -2.99
C LEU A 104 9.42 -11.20 -1.91
N ASP A 105 10.40 -10.39 -1.55
CA ASP A 105 10.27 -9.27 -0.62
C ASP A 105 10.13 -7.93 -1.35
N LEU A 106 9.94 -6.85 -0.59
CA LEU A 106 9.84 -5.49 -1.15
C LEU A 106 11.08 -5.09 -1.96
N GLY A 107 12.27 -5.50 -1.51
CA GLY A 107 13.52 -5.25 -2.23
C GLY A 107 13.54 -5.92 -3.59
N GLY A 108 13.10 -7.19 -3.66
CA GLY A 108 12.94 -7.93 -4.90
C GLY A 108 11.95 -7.26 -5.87
N VAL A 109 10.81 -6.79 -5.37
CA VAL A 109 9.82 -6.05 -6.18
C VAL A 109 10.43 -4.77 -6.74
N ILE A 110 11.13 -3.97 -5.93
CA ILE A 110 11.83 -2.75 -6.37
C ILE A 110 12.85 -3.08 -7.47
N MET A 111 13.64 -4.14 -7.31
CA MET A 111 14.61 -4.57 -8.31
C MET A 111 13.96 -5.01 -9.63
N ILE A 112 12.79 -5.68 -9.58
CA ILE A 112 12.03 -6.03 -10.79
C ILE A 112 11.63 -4.77 -11.55
N PHE A 113 11.03 -3.78 -10.87
CA PHE A 113 10.62 -2.53 -11.52
C PHE A 113 11.82 -1.72 -12.03
N LEU A 114 12.94 -1.72 -11.31
CA LEU A 114 14.17 -1.07 -11.77
C LEU A 114 14.69 -1.72 -13.06
N ALA A 115 14.77 -3.05 -13.11
CA ALA A 115 15.20 -3.78 -14.31
C ALA A 115 14.26 -3.51 -15.50
N LEU A 116 12.95 -3.61 -15.28
CA LEU A 116 11.94 -3.31 -16.31
C LEU A 116 12.05 -1.85 -16.80
N GLY A 117 12.20 -0.91 -15.88
CA GLY A 117 12.38 0.51 -16.21
C GLY A 117 13.59 0.74 -17.11
N LEU A 118 14.75 0.17 -16.79
CA LEU A 118 15.97 0.26 -17.58
C LEU A 118 15.81 -0.37 -18.98
N LEU A 119 15.13 -1.51 -19.07
CA LEU A 119 14.91 -2.20 -20.35
C LEU A 119 13.94 -1.46 -21.26
N LEU A 120 12.84 -0.93 -20.70
CA LEU A 120 11.78 -0.26 -21.45
C LEU A 120 12.21 1.13 -21.95
N HIS A 121 13.06 1.86 -21.22
CA HIS A 121 13.53 3.19 -21.61
C HIS A 121 14.79 3.19 -22.49
N SER A 122 15.32 2.02 -22.80
CA SER A 122 16.46 1.82 -23.70
C SER A 122 17.80 2.42 -23.26
N THR A 123 17.87 3.68 -22.87
CA THR A 123 19.12 4.34 -22.46
C THR A 123 19.07 4.82 -21.01
N PRO A 124 20.22 4.88 -20.29
CA PRO A 124 20.26 5.39 -18.92
C PRO A 124 19.70 6.81 -18.80
N VAL A 125 20.01 7.68 -19.76
CA VAL A 125 19.54 9.09 -19.72
C VAL A 125 18.02 9.18 -19.89
N ASP A 126 17.41 8.35 -20.73
CA ASP A 126 15.95 8.33 -20.91
C ASP A 126 15.26 7.80 -19.67
N TYR A 127 15.83 6.75 -19.05
CA TYR A 127 15.31 6.23 -17.77
C TYR A 127 15.39 7.29 -16.65
N VAL A 128 16.53 7.96 -16.47
CA VAL A 128 16.70 9.00 -15.44
C VAL A 128 15.72 10.16 -15.67
N ARG A 129 15.50 10.53 -16.92
CA ARG A 129 14.54 11.59 -17.27
C ARG A 129 13.11 11.17 -16.95
N ALA A 130 12.70 9.95 -17.31
CA ALA A 130 11.38 9.41 -16.99
C ALA A 130 11.19 9.28 -15.48
N PHE A 131 12.20 8.80 -14.76
CA PHE A 131 12.21 8.71 -13.31
C PHE A 131 12.07 10.09 -12.64
N GLY A 132 12.80 11.11 -13.14
CA GLY A 132 12.67 12.48 -12.66
C GLY A 132 11.26 13.05 -12.81
N LYS A 133 10.60 12.81 -13.96
CA LYS A 133 9.19 13.19 -14.16
C LYS A 133 8.26 12.45 -13.18
N ALA A 134 8.45 11.15 -13.01
CA ALA A 134 7.65 10.34 -12.08
C ALA A 134 7.82 10.79 -10.62
N THR A 135 9.04 11.14 -10.22
CA THR A 135 9.36 11.63 -8.87
C THR A 135 8.61 12.92 -8.53
N ALA A 136 8.38 13.79 -9.49
CA ALA A 136 7.60 15.00 -9.30
C ALA A 136 6.16 14.67 -8.85
N GLY A 137 5.55 13.61 -9.41
CA GLY A 137 4.23 13.12 -8.97
C GLY A 137 4.23 12.52 -7.55
N ALA A 138 5.38 12.04 -7.07
CA ALA A 138 5.51 11.49 -5.72
C ALA A 138 5.88 12.55 -4.65
N ALA A 139 6.11 13.81 -5.04
CA ALA A 139 6.57 14.87 -4.13
C ALA A 139 5.62 15.05 -2.92
N GLY A 140 4.31 14.95 -3.13
CA GLY A 140 3.31 15.05 -2.06
C GLY A 140 3.52 14.01 -0.97
N ILE A 141 3.80 12.76 -1.32
CA ILE A 141 4.10 11.68 -0.37
C ILE A 141 5.38 11.99 0.39
N ILE A 142 6.46 12.33 -0.31
CA ILE A 142 7.78 12.59 0.28
C ILE A 142 7.71 13.73 1.30
N LEU A 143 6.95 14.79 1.00
CA LEU A 143 6.79 15.94 1.88
C LEU A 143 5.92 15.65 3.11
N GLN A 144 4.89 14.82 2.97
CA GLN A 144 3.95 14.51 4.06
C GLN A 144 4.46 13.39 4.98
N PHE A 145 5.28 12.48 4.46
CA PHE A 145 5.75 11.30 5.21
C PHE A 145 6.42 11.63 6.55
N PRO A 146 7.30 12.65 6.67
CA PRO A 146 7.89 13.03 7.96
C PRO A 146 6.86 13.42 9.03
N PHE A 147 5.76 14.09 8.64
CA PHE A 147 4.69 14.46 9.58
C PHE A 147 3.96 13.22 10.09
N TYR A 148 3.63 12.28 9.20
CA TYR A 148 3.03 10.99 9.60
C TYR A 148 4.00 10.16 10.46
N ALA A 149 5.29 10.16 10.16
CA ALA A 149 6.30 9.52 11.00
C ALA A 149 6.36 10.14 12.41
N GLY A 150 6.19 11.47 12.52
CA GLY A 150 6.08 12.16 13.79
C GLY A 150 4.82 11.76 14.58
N ILE A 151 3.66 11.72 13.92
CA ILE A 151 2.39 11.27 14.51
C ILE A 151 2.52 9.80 14.96
N MET A 152 3.09 8.95 14.12
CA MET A 152 3.37 7.55 14.46
C MET A 152 4.25 7.47 15.72
N GLY A 153 5.30 8.27 15.80
CA GLY A 153 6.17 8.34 16.99
C GLY A 153 5.42 8.68 18.27
N ILE A 154 4.44 9.59 18.21
CA ILE A 154 3.58 9.94 19.36
C ILE A 154 2.69 8.77 19.76
N ILE A 155 2.08 8.08 18.77
CA ILE A 155 1.15 6.98 19.04
C ILE A 155 1.88 5.73 19.54
N THR A 156 3.07 5.46 19.02
CA THR A 156 3.89 4.29 19.39
C THR A 156 4.79 4.54 20.59
N GLY A 157 5.08 5.81 20.89
CA GLY A 157 5.98 6.19 21.97
C GLY A 157 5.48 5.66 23.32
N ILE A 158 6.38 4.99 24.04
CA ILE A 158 6.08 4.48 25.38
C ILE A 158 6.28 5.62 26.36
N GLY A 159 5.19 6.01 27.01
CA GLY A 159 5.21 7.04 28.06
C GLY A 159 5.81 6.55 29.39
N VAL A 160 5.84 7.43 30.38
CA VAL A 160 6.33 7.11 31.75
C VAL A 160 5.52 5.97 32.38
N SER A 161 4.27 5.76 31.95
CA SER A 161 3.39 4.65 32.37
C SER A 161 3.77 3.27 31.78
N GLY A 162 4.75 3.22 30.89
CA GLY A 162 5.13 1.99 30.18
C GLY A 162 4.17 1.57 29.06
N ILE A 163 3.16 2.38 28.74
CA ILE A 163 2.11 2.09 27.76
C ILE A 163 2.12 3.17 26.67
N SER A 164 1.94 2.76 25.42
CA SER A 164 1.76 3.69 24.30
C SER A 164 0.28 4.08 24.12
N LEU A 165 0.03 5.23 23.47
CA LEU A 165 -1.34 5.63 23.15
C LEU A 165 -2.04 4.59 22.27
N GLY A 166 -1.34 4.02 21.27
CA GLY A 166 -1.86 2.93 20.46
C GLY A 166 -2.20 1.69 21.29
N GLY A 167 -1.41 1.40 22.33
CA GLY A 167 -1.70 0.33 23.29
C GLY A 167 -2.98 0.58 24.09
N VAL A 168 -3.20 1.80 24.56
CA VAL A 168 -4.44 2.16 25.28
C VAL A 168 -5.66 2.01 24.37
N MET A 169 -5.56 2.42 23.11
CA MET A 169 -6.65 2.27 22.13
C MET A 169 -6.96 0.80 21.85
N ALA A 170 -5.93 -0.03 21.67
CA ALA A 170 -6.11 -1.47 21.47
C ALA A 170 -6.73 -2.15 22.68
N ASP A 171 -6.26 -1.86 23.90
CA ASP A 171 -6.82 -2.37 25.13
C ASP A 171 -8.30 -2.01 25.32
N ALA A 172 -8.69 -0.79 24.96
CA ALA A 172 -10.08 -0.36 25.03
C ALA A 172 -10.99 -1.24 24.15
N CYS A 173 -10.55 -1.56 22.94
CA CYS A 173 -11.28 -2.45 22.04
C CYS A 173 -11.38 -3.89 22.59
N ILE A 174 -10.30 -4.39 23.19
CA ILE A 174 -10.26 -5.74 23.73
C ILE A 174 -11.25 -5.90 24.91
N ARG A 175 -11.31 -4.91 25.81
CA ARG A 175 -12.14 -4.98 27.02
C ARG A 175 -13.62 -5.17 26.76
N ILE A 176 -14.12 -4.74 25.60
CA ILE A 176 -15.54 -4.84 25.22
C ILE A 176 -15.81 -5.99 24.23
N SER A 177 -14.77 -6.77 23.88
CA SER A 177 -14.86 -7.85 22.89
C SER A 177 -15.19 -9.20 23.52
N ASN A 178 -15.79 -10.07 22.71
CA ASN A 178 -15.93 -11.50 22.94
C ASN A 178 -15.38 -12.24 21.71
N PRO A 179 -15.23 -13.58 21.70
CA PRO A 179 -14.63 -14.30 20.57
C PRO A 179 -15.25 -13.98 19.21
N ILE A 180 -16.55 -13.74 19.13
CA ILE A 180 -17.27 -13.44 17.89
C ILE A 180 -17.09 -11.98 17.46
N THR A 181 -17.16 -11.04 18.41
CA THR A 181 -17.04 -9.59 18.10
C THR A 181 -15.60 -9.11 18.03
N TYR A 182 -14.65 -9.90 18.50
CA TYR A 182 -13.24 -9.54 18.56
C TYR A 182 -12.64 -9.18 17.19
N PRO A 183 -12.83 -9.95 16.09
CA PRO A 183 -12.30 -9.58 14.80
C PRO A 183 -12.89 -8.26 14.27
N LEU A 184 -14.17 -8.02 14.50
CA LEU A 184 -14.84 -6.78 14.14
C LEU A 184 -14.25 -5.58 14.89
N LEU A 185 -14.07 -5.69 16.21
CA LEU A 185 -13.49 -4.64 17.04
C LEU A 185 -12.01 -4.42 16.72
N THR A 186 -11.28 -5.49 16.40
CA THR A 186 -9.90 -5.41 15.91
C THR A 186 -9.83 -4.63 14.58
N PHE A 187 -10.72 -4.92 13.64
CA PHE A 187 -10.87 -4.20 12.37
C PHE A 187 -11.15 -2.71 12.59
N LEU A 188 -12.12 -2.37 13.45
CA LEU A 188 -12.48 -0.97 13.74
C LEU A 188 -11.35 -0.23 14.46
N CYS A 189 -10.67 -0.90 15.39
CA CYS A 189 -9.48 -0.35 16.04
C CYS A 189 -8.36 -0.09 15.03
N ALA A 190 -8.11 -1.03 14.12
CA ALA A 190 -7.15 -0.89 13.05
C ALA A 190 -7.52 0.30 12.14
N ALA A 191 -8.78 0.42 11.78
CA ALA A 191 -9.30 1.52 10.99
C ALA A 191 -9.04 2.89 11.63
N VAL A 192 -9.29 3.03 12.93
CA VAL A 192 -9.02 4.28 13.66
C VAL A 192 -7.52 4.55 13.75
N LEU A 193 -6.71 3.54 14.07
CA LEU A 193 -5.25 3.70 14.15
C LEU A 193 -4.65 4.09 12.79
N ASN A 194 -5.12 3.49 11.70
CA ASN A 194 -4.61 3.79 10.37
C ASN A 194 -4.87 5.24 9.94
N MET A 195 -5.91 5.89 10.44
CA MET A 195 -6.14 7.32 10.16
C MET A 195 -4.97 8.20 10.63
N PHE A 196 -4.26 7.77 11.66
CA PHE A 196 -3.13 8.49 12.23
C PHE A 196 -1.78 7.93 11.78
N VAL A 197 -1.72 6.63 11.44
CA VAL A 197 -0.51 5.91 11.04
C VAL A 197 -0.75 5.24 9.68
N PRO A 198 -0.74 6.00 8.57
CA PRO A 198 -1.00 5.47 7.23
C PRO A 198 0.19 4.69 6.69
N SER A 199 0.61 3.68 7.42
CA SER A 199 1.76 2.84 7.12
C SER A 199 1.50 1.43 7.61
N GLY A 200 1.21 0.50 6.70
CA GLY A 200 0.87 -0.88 7.05
C GLY A 200 1.89 -1.54 7.99
N GLY A 201 3.18 -1.37 7.73
CA GLY A 201 4.24 -1.91 8.60
C GLY A 201 4.32 -1.21 9.96
N GLY A 202 4.17 0.12 9.99
CA GLY A 202 4.16 0.89 11.24
C GLY A 202 2.94 0.59 12.08
N HIS A 203 1.77 0.55 11.47
CA HIS A 203 0.51 0.17 12.10
C HIS A 203 0.57 -1.26 12.66
N TRP A 204 1.04 -2.22 11.85
CA TRP A 204 1.23 -3.61 12.27
C TRP A 204 2.14 -3.74 13.49
N ALA A 205 3.27 -3.02 13.52
CA ALA A 205 4.21 -3.06 14.63
C ALA A 205 3.60 -2.60 15.95
N VAL A 206 2.60 -1.72 15.91
CA VAL A 206 1.89 -1.22 17.11
C VAL A 206 0.80 -2.20 17.54
N GLN A 207 -0.04 -2.61 16.61
CA GLN A 207 -1.29 -3.30 16.92
C GLN A 207 -1.13 -4.81 17.01
N ALA A 208 -0.31 -5.42 16.16
CA ALA A 208 -0.18 -6.86 16.10
C ALA A 208 0.27 -7.50 17.44
N PRO A 209 1.29 -7.00 18.17
CA PRO A 209 1.68 -7.60 19.43
C PRO A 209 0.55 -7.69 20.45
N ILE A 210 -0.30 -6.68 20.51
CA ILE A 210 -1.40 -6.57 21.46
C ILE A 210 -2.56 -7.46 21.02
N MET A 211 -2.97 -7.34 19.75
CA MET A 211 -4.13 -8.07 19.24
C MET A 211 -3.88 -9.57 19.14
N PHE A 212 -2.72 -10.03 18.70
CA PHE A 212 -2.45 -11.48 18.67
C PHE A 212 -2.43 -12.10 20.08
N THR A 213 -1.90 -11.40 21.06
CA THR A 213 -1.94 -11.86 22.46
C THR A 213 -3.36 -11.95 22.98
N ALA A 214 -4.17 -10.93 22.73
CA ALA A 214 -5.57 -10.90 23.16
C ALA A 214 -6.42 -11.93 22.40
N GLY A 215 -6.23 -12.07 21.10
CA GLY A 215 -6.89 -13.07 20.26
C GLY A 215 -6.61 -14.50 20.75
N ALA A 216 -5.35 -14.80 21.07
CA ALA A 216 -4.97 -16.08 21.65
C ALA A 216 -5.67 -16.36 22.98
N ASN A 217 -5.77 -15.35 23.86
CA ASN A 217 -6.48 -15.47 25.14
C ASN A 217 -7.99 -15.70 24.97
N LEU A 218 -8.57 -15.21 23.88
CA LEU A 218 -9.98 -15.41 23.53
C LEU A 218 -10.22 -16.66 22.68
N GLY A 219 -9.17 -17.40 22.29
CA GLY A 219 -9.26 -18.56 21.42
C GLY A 219 -9.61 -18.24 19.97
N VAL A 220 -9.34 -17.00 19.51
CA VAL A 220 -9.58 -16.56 18.14
C VAL A 220 -8.42 -16.97 17.24
N ASP A 221 -8.76 -17.42 16.04
CA ASP A 221 -7.77 -17.83 15.02
C ASP A 221 -6.78 -16.70 14.67
N PRO A 222 -5.46 -16.98 14.63
CA PRO A 222 -4.46 -15.99 14.30
C PRO A 222 -4.59 -15.43 12.87
N GLY A 223 -5.03 -16.25 11.91
CA GLY A 223 -5.28 -15.82 10.53
C GLY A 223 -6.38 -14.76 10.48
N LEU A 224 -7.49 -15.03 11.14
CA LEU A 224 -8.61 -14.08 11.26
C LEU A 224 -8.18 -12.79 11.98
N THR A 225 -7.40 -12.88 13.06
CA THR A 225 -6.86 -11.70 13.76
C THR A 225 -5.99 -10.85 12.83
N GLY A 226 -5.07 -11.48 12.10
CA GLY A 226 -4.19 -10.81 11.15
C GLY A 226 -4.96 -10.15 10.00
N MET A 227 -5.98 -10.84 9.47
CA MET A 227 -6.81 -10.28 8.40
C MET A 227 -7.70 -9.15 8.90
N ALA A 228 -8.22 -9.20 10.12
CA ALA A 228 -8.97 -8.09 10.70
C ALA A 228 -8.14 -6.80 10.81
N ILE A 229 -6.88 -6.91 11.24
CA ILE A 229 -5.94 -5.77 11.25
C ILE A 229 -5.71 -5.26 9.82
N SER A 230 -5.41 -6.17 8.88
CA SER A 230 -5.09 -5.82 7.48
C SER A 230 -6.27 -5.15 6.77
N TRP A 231 -7.49 -5.65 6.98
CA TRP A 231 -8.69 -5.04 6.42
C TRP A 231 -8.95 -3.64 7.01
N GLY A 232 -8.74 -3.43 8.31
CA GLY A 232 -8.92 -2.11 8.93
C GLY A 232 -7.93 -1.08 8.43
N ASP A 233 -6.67 -1.48 8.25
CA ASP A 233 -5.64 -0.66 7.62
C ASP A 233 -6.00 -0.30 6.18
N ALA A 234 -6.32 -1.28 5.35
CA ALA A 234 -6.64 -1.07 3.95
C ALA A 234 -7.93 -0.24 3.74
N TRP A 235 -8.95 -0.46 4.58
CA TRP A 235 -10.27 0.15 4.44
C TRP A 235 -10.23 1.67 4.57
N THR A 236 -9.56 2.20 5.59
CA THR A 236 -9.50 3.65 5.83
C THR A 236 -8.51 4.37 4.91
N ASN A 237 -7.69 3.65 4.15
CA ASN A 237 -6.90 4.22 3.05
C ASN A 237 -7.80 4.85 1.96
N LEU A 238 -9.06 4.43 1.85
CA LEU A 238 -10.04 5.04 0.93
C LEU A 238 -10.29 6.52 1.23
N ILE A 239 -10.23 6.95 2.49
CA ILE A 239 -10.42 8.36 2.88
C ILE A 239 -9.11 9.09 3.14
N GLN A 240 -7.98 8.45 2.87
CA GLN A 240 -6.66 9.07 2.95
C GLN A 240 -6.16 9.37 1.54
N PRO A 241 -6.24 10.64 1.07
CA PRO A 241 -5.79 11.00 -0.28
C PRO A 241 -4.29 10.80 -0.48
N PHE A 242 -3.53 10.63 0.61
CA PHE A 242 -2.09 10.42 0.61
C PHE A 242 -1.63 9.32 -0.37
N TRP A 243 -2.29 8.15 -0.34
CA TRP A 243 -1.94 7.03 -1.22
C TRP A 243 -2.37 7.24 -2.68
N ALA A 244 -3.38 8.09 -2.91
CA ALA A 244 -3.86 8.41 -4.24
C ALA A 244 -3.03 9.49 -4.94
N LEU A 245 -2.21 10.27 -4.22
CA LEU A 245 -1.50 11.43 -4.77
C LEU A 245 -0.67 11.12 -6.04
N PRO A 246 0.09 10.03 -6.15
CA PRO A 246 0.82 9.73 -7.38
C PRO A 246 -0.10 9.44 -8.56
N ALA A 247 -1.18 8.67 -8.33
CA ALA A 247 -2.16 8.35 -9.37
C ALA A 247 -2.93 9.61 -9.80
N LEU A 248 -3.31 10.46 -8.85
CA LEU A 248 -3.96 11.74 -9.11
C LEU A 248 -3.06 12.69 -9.91
N ALA A 249 -1.76 12.74 -9.58
CA ALA A 249 -0.79 13.53 -10.34
C ALA A 249 -0.70 13.07 -11.81
N ILE A 250 -0.72 11.76 -12.05
CA ILE A 250 -0.75 11.20 -13.42
C ILE A 250 -2.06 11.55 -14.12
N ALA A 251 -3.19 11.41 -13.41
CA ALA A 251 -4.52 11.71 -13.94
C ALA A 251 -4.81 13.22 -14.02
N ARG A 252 -3.94 14.08 -13.48
CA ARG A 252 -4.11 15.53 -13.34
C ARG A 252 -5.41 15.90 -12.61
N LEU A 253 -5.73 15.15 -11.57
CA LEU A 253 -6.88 15.34 -10.69
C LEU A 253 -6.42 15.79 -9.31
N ASP A 254 -7.29 16.50 -8.60
CA ASP A 254 -7.13 16.84 -7.20
C ASP A 254 -7.80 15.78 -6.29
N ALA A 255 -7.33 15.67 -5.05
CA ALA A 255 -7.95 14.78 -4.08
C ALA A 255 -9.45 15.05 -3.88
N LYS A 256 -9.87 16.31 -3.95
CA LYS A 256 -11.29 16.71 -3.83
C LYS A 256 -12.18 16.08 -4.90
N ASP A 257 -11.65 15.76 -6.08
CA ASP A 257 -12.40 15.22 -7.21
C ASP A 257 -12.83 13.77 -6.98
N ILE A 258 -12.07 13.03 -6.15
CA ILE A 258 -12.34 11.60 -5.88
C ILE A 258 -12.91 11.34 -4.49
N MET A 259 -12.73 12.25 -3.52
CA MET A 259 -13.05 11.99 -2.10
C MET A 259 -14.53 11.64 -1.87
N GLY A 260 -15.45 12.22 -2.65
CA GLY A 260 -16.88 11.91 -2.56
C GLY A 260 -17.16 10.44 -2.91
N TYR A 261 -16.54 9.94 -3.97
CA TYR A 261 -16.65 8.54 -4.40
C TYR A 261 -16.01 7.60 -3.37
N CYS A 262 -14.80 7.93 -2.92
CA CYS A 262 -14.09 7.16 -1.92
C CYS A 262 -14.86 7.03 -0.59
N LEU A 263 -15.59 8.08 -0.17
CA LEU A 263 -16.43 8.04 1.03
C LEU A 263 -17.61 7.06 0.87
N ILE A 264 -18.26 7.05 -0.29
CA ILE A 264 -19.34 6.09 -0.55
C ILE A 264 -18.79 4.67 -0.62
N ASP A 265 -17.66 4.46 -1.30
CA ASP A 265 -16.98 3.17 -1.35
C ASP A 265 -16.57 2.70 0.04
N LEU A 266 -16.09 3.57 0.91
CA LEU A 266 -15.79 3.25 2.31
C LEU A 266 -17.04 2.72 3.04
N LEU A 267 -18.18 3.41 2.92
CA LEU A 267 -19.40 2.97 3.59
C LEU A 267 -19.90 1.63 3.06
N VAL A 268 -19.90 1.45 1.75
CA VAL A 268 -20.36 0.20 1.09
C VAL A 268 -19.44 -0.95 1.47
N THR A 269 -18.13 -0.78 1.34
CA THR A 269 -17.15 -1.84 1.64
C THR A 269 -17.10 -2.18 3.13
N GLY A 270 -17.27 -1.17 4.00
CA GLY A 270 -17.31 -1.36 5.44
C GLY A 270 -18.39 -2.35 5.87
N VAL A 271 -19.59 -2.27 5.29
CA VAL A 271 -20.67 -3.22 5.56
C VAL A 271 -20.27 -4.64 5.15
N PHE A 272 -19.69 -4.82 3.98
CA PHE A 272 -19.30 -6.15 3.49
C PHE A 272 -18.13 -6.74 4.29
N ILE A 273 -17.13 -5.93 4.64
CA ILE A 273 -16.00 -6.37 5.45
C ILE A 273 -16.46 -6.78 6.85
N CYS A 274 -17.30 -5.96 7.49
CA CYS A 274 -17.88 -6.28 8.80
C CYS A 274 -18.66 -7.61 8.77
N ALA A 275 -19.50 -7.80 7.75
CA ALA A 275 -20.25 -9.05 7.59
C ALA A 275 -19.30 -10.24 7.35
N GLY A 276 -18.29 -10.08 6.49
CA GLY A 276 -17.31 -11.14 6.20
C GLY A 276 -16.53 -11.57 7.45
N LEU A 277 -16.05 -10.61 8.23
CA LEU A 277 -15.32 -10.91 9.49
C LEU A 277 -16.20 -11.58 10.53
N LEU A 278 -17.47 -11.19 10.65
CA LEU A 278 -18.41 -11.83 11.57
C LEU A 278 -18.75 -13.26 11.14
N ILE A 279 -18.93 -13.50 9.83
CA ILE A 279 -19.16 -14.85 9.29
C ILE A 279 -17.94 -15.74 9.51
N TRP A 280 -16.73 -15.19 9.34
CA TRP A 280 -15.50 -15.94 9.61
C TRP A 280 -15.32 -16.29 11.10
N ALA A 281 -15.84 -15.46 11.99
CA ALA A 281 -15.75 -15.67 13.44
C ALA A 281 -16.77 -16.69 14.00
N MET A 282 -17.78 -17.09 13.23
CA MET A 282 -18.81 -18.07 13.59
C MET A 282 -18.40 -19.49 13.26
#